data_0417851336a3df3e3f016e8a24b3d050
#
_entry.id   0417851336a3df3e3f016e8a24b3d050
#
_cell.length_a   1.000
_cell.length_b   1.000
_cell.length_c   1.000
_cell.angle_alpha   90.00
_cell.angle_beta   90.00
_cell.angle_gamma   90.00
#
_symmetry.space_group_name_H-M   'P 1'
#
loop_
_entity.id
_entity.type
_entity.pdbx_description
1 polymer ?
#
loop_
_entity_poly.entity_id
_entity_poly.type
_entity_poly.pdbx_seq_one_letter_code
_entity_poly.pdbx_strand_id
1 'polypeptide(L)'
;MNESEIRGLIDQVRDNSVTRKQFIRQMVGVGLTVPMAAQMLLTSGLAQAQTASTYKPTKRGGGGPLKLLWWQGATLLQPHFASGTKDQEGSRIFYEPLAAWDNDGNMVTILAAEVPSLANGGVSKDGKTITWKLKKNVQWHDGKPFTADDVVFTAAYAADPATSAYTNGSYKDVKVTKVDSHTVKVEYQKPSPFWADPFVSAAGMIIPKHIFENYKGAASRDAPGNLKPVGTGPYKFTDFKPGDMLRGVINTNYHEANRPYFDSIEMKGGGDAVSAARAVLQTGEYDYAWNLQVEDELLLRLEQGGKGKTTITPGGNIEFIQLNMADPWTEIEGERAHPKSKHPILSEMAVRQAISLVVDRDGVQKYIYGRTGIATSNFLNNPQRFVSKNTKFE
;
A
#
# COMPACT_ATOMS: atom_id res chain seq x y z
N MET A 1 -26.37 21.16 16.56
CA MET A 1 -25.19 20.97 17.41
C MET A 1 -24.12 21.93 16.95
N ASN A 2 -23.57 22.74 17.83
CA ASN A 2 -22.50 23.70 17.50
C ASN A 2 -21.11 23.06 17.73
N GLU A 3 -20.04 23.78 17.34
CA GLU A 3 -18.66 23.27 17.45
C GLU A 3 -18.24 22.94 18.87
N SER A 4 -18.67 23.74 19.85
CA SER A 4 -18.35 23.51 21.27
C SER A 4 -18.99 22.24 21.82
N GLU A 5 -20.24 21.96 21.46
CA GLU A 5 -20.94 20.73 21.82
C GLU A 5 -20.29 19.50 21.20
N ILE A 6 -19.81 19.60 19.95
CA ILE A 6 -19.09 18.51 19.29
C ILE A 6 -17.75 18.26 19.98
N ARG A 7 -17.00 19.30 20.32
CA ARG A 7 -15.74 19.19 21.08
C ARG A 7 -15.96 18.53 22.44
N GLY A 8 -17.02 18.94 23.16
CA GLY A 8 -17.39 18.32 24.43
C GLY A 8 -17.71 16.83 24.33
N LEU A 9 -18.40 16.42 23.27
CA LEU A 9 -18.64 14.99 22.99
C LEU A 9 -17.36 14.22 22.62
N ILE A 10 -16.43 14.85 21.92
CA ILE A 10 -15.11 14.27 21.63
C ILE A 10 -14.33 14.05 22.93
N ASP A 11 -14.37 15.01 23.85
CA ASP A 11 -13.72 14.87 25.16
C ASP A 11 -14.37 13.76 25.99
N GLN A 12 -15.70 13.60 25.95
CA GLN A 12 -16.40 12.47 26.55
C GLN A 12 -16.04 11.12 25.95
N VAL A 13 -15.65 11.06 24.66
CA VAL A 13 -15.09 9.83 24.08
C VAL A 13 -13.66 9.60 24.56
N ARG A 14 -12.90 10.67 24.81
CA ARG A 14 -11.53 10.60 25.31
C ARG A 14 -11.46 10.07 26.74
N ASP A 15 -12.40 10.45 27.60
CA ASP A 15 -12.49 10.00 28.99
C ASP A 15 -13.31 8.72 29.17
N ASN A 16 -13.77 8.09 28.07
CA ASN A 16 -14.59 6.89 28.01
C ASN A 16 -16.01 7.02 28.62
N SER A 17 -16.50 8.22 28.88
CA SER A 17 -17.89 8.45 29.35
C SER A 17 -18.91 8.26 28.21
N VAL A 18 -18.50 8.43 26.98
CA VAL A 18 -19.28 8.12 25.77
C VAL A 18 -18.48 7.17 24.88
N THR A 19 -19.11 6.09 24.44
CA THR A 19 -18.44 5.17 23.49
C THR A 19 -18.39 5.77 22.09
N ARG A 20 -17.36 5.41 21.29
CA ARG A 20 -17.24 5.83 19.88
C ARG A 20 -18.52 5.55 19.07
N LYS A 21 -19.15 4.39 19.31
CA LYS A 21 -20.41 4.03 18.65
C LYS A 21 -21.55 4.97 19.01
N GLN A 22 -21.63 5.40 20.26
CA GLN A 22 -22.61 6.40 20.72
C GLN A 22 -22.33 7.77 20.09
N PHE A 23 -21.07 8.22 20.10
CA PHE A 23 -20.67 9.45 19.41
C PHE A 23 -21.06 9.44 17.93
N ILE A 24 -20.69 8.38 17.19
CA ILE A 24 -21.05 8.26 15.76
C ILE A 24 -22.56 8.31 15.57
N ARG A 25 -23.36 7.63 16.41
CA ARG A 25 -24.81 7.67 16.34
C ARG A 25 -25.37 9.06 16.57
N GLN A 26 -24.83 9.81 17.53
CA GLN A 26 -25.24 11.19 17.80
C GLN A 26 -24.91 12.12 16.66
N MET A 27 -23.71 11.99 16.06
CA MET A 27 -23.29 12.77 14.90
C MET A 27 -24.16 12.48 13.67
N VAL A 28 -24.52 11.22 13.45
CA VAL A 28 -25.48 10.84 12.38
C VAL A 28 -26.86 11.42 12.64
N GLY A 29 -27.30 11.46 13.90
CA GLY A 29 -28.58 12.07 14.30
C GLY A 29 -28.67 13.58 14.02
N VAL A 30 -27.53 14.28 13.92
CA VAL A 30 -27.47 15.70 13.55
C VAL A 30 -27.06 15.94 12.08
N GLY A 31 -27.16 14.90 11.24
CA GLY A 31 -26.99 15.02 9.80
C GLY A 31 -25.57 14.74 9.26
N LEU A 32 -24.63 14.32 10.12
CA LEU A 32 -23.30 13.89 9.66
C LEU A 32 -23.34 12.45 9.17
N THR A 33 -22.48 12.12 8.22
CA THR A 33 -22.33 10.71 7.81
C THR A 33 -21.46 9.94 8.81
N VAL A 34 -21.61 8.62 8.88
CA VAL A 34 -20.76 7.75 9.72
C VAL A 34 -19.26 8.00 9.49
N PRO A 35 -18.78 8.12 8.23
CA PRO A 35 -17.38 8.45 7.95
C PRO A 35 -16.95 9.82 8.49
N MET A 36 -17.79 10.86 8.38
CA MET A 36 -17.47 12.19 8.92
C MET A 36 -17.34 12.16 10.44
N ALA A 37 -18.25 11.49 11.13
CA ALA A 37 -18.20 11.33 12.58
C ALA A 37 -16.95 10.54 13.03
N ALA A 38 -16.61 9.48 12.31
CA ALA A 38 -15.38 8.70 12.54
C ALA A 38 -14.12 9.56 12.31
N GLN A 39 -14.11 10.39 11.26
CA GLN A 39 -13.01 11.29 10.96
C GLN A 39 -12.79 12.34 12.07
N MET A 40 -13.85 12.87 12.65
CA MET A 40 -13.75 13.81 13.79
C MET A 40 -13.02 13.19 14.97
N LEU A 41 -13.26 11.92 15.28
CA LEU A 41 -12.55 11.21 16.34
C LEU A 41 -11.08 10.97 15.97
N LEU A 42 -10.78 10.66 14.70
CA LEU A 42 -9.41 10.49 14.20
C LEU A 42 -8.60 11.78 14.30
N THR A 43 -9.16 12.90 13.82
CA THR A 43 -8.47 14.21 13.86
C THR A 43 -8.29 14.74 15.28
N SER A 44 -9.11 14.28 16.21
CA SER A 44 -9.02 14.64 17.63
C SER A 44 -8.03 13.75 18.42
N GLY A 45 -7.24 12.92 17.73
CA GLY A 45 -6.25 12.04 18.37
C GLY A 45 -6.85 10.82 19.09
N LEU A 46 -8.15 10.60 18.94
CA LEU A 46 -8.81 9.37 19.36
C LEU A 46 -8.63 8.37 18.20
N ALA A 47 -7.42 7.85 18.04
CA ALA A 47 -7.11 6.83 17.07
C ALA A 47 -8.11 5.67 17.22
N GLN A 48 -8.57 5.14 16.08
CA GLN A 48 -9.28 3.88 16.09
C GLN A 48 -8.37 2.86 16.77
N ALA A 49 -8.82 2.25 17.85
CA ALA A 49 -8.24 0.97 18.23
C ALA A 49 -8.25 0.12 16.97
N GLN A 50 -7.09 -0.39 16.56
CA GLN A 50 -6.97 -1.27 15.42
C GLN A 50 -8.20 -2.17 15.39
N THR A 51 -8.94 -2.17 14.28
CA THR A 51 -9.82 -3.30 13.98
C THR A 51 -8.86 -4.47 13.80
N ALA A 52 -8.56 -5.12 14.92
CA ALA A 52 -7.72 -6.29 14.91
C ALA A 52 -8.34 -7.23 13.89
N SER A 53 -7.52 -7.73 12.96
CA SER A 53 -7.92 -8.82 12.07
C SER A 53 -8.75 -9.80 12.87
N THR A 54 -9.96 -10.13 12.40
CA THR A 54 -10.82 -11.13 13.06
C THR A 54 -10.16 -12.50 13.13
N TYR A 55 -9.12 -12.71 12.32
CA TYR A 55 -8.31 -13.91 12.33
C TYR A 55 -7.34 -13.91 13.52
N LYS A 56 -7.57 -14.84 14.43
CA LYS A 56 -6.71 -15.09 15.60
C LYS A 56 -5.96 -16.43 15.38
N PRO A 57 -4.74 -16.39 14.87
CA PRO A 57 -3.97 -17.62 14.68
C PRO A 57 -3.65 -18.28 16.03
N THR A 58 -3.85 -19.59 16.11
CA THR A 58 -3.63 -20.37 17.34
C THR A 58 -2.28 -21.07 17.37
N LYS A 59 -1.63 -21.22 16.22
CA LYS A 59 -0.31 -21.87 16.10
C LYS A 59 0.45 -21.30 14.89
N ARG A 60 1.77 -21.45 14.95
CA ARG A 60 2.68 -21.20 13.83
C ARG A 60 2.93 -22.52 13.10
N GLY A 61 2.89 -22.48 11.76
CA GLY A 61 3.14 -23.65 10.91
C GLY A 61 2.05 -24.70 10.95
N GLY A 62 2.27 -25.77 10.22
CA GLY A 62 1.38 -26.91 10.09
C GLY A 62 0.26 -26.74 9.07
N GLY A 63 0.30 -25.67 8.25
CA GLY A 63 -0.62 -25.45 7.14
C GLY A 63 -0.16 -26.02 5.80
N GLY A 64 1.02 -26.62 5.75
CA GLY A 64 1.60 -27.14 4.51
C GLY A 64 2.11 -26.02 3.57
N PRO A 65 2.30 -26.30 2.28
CA PRO A 65 2.73 -25.32 1.30
C PRO A 65 1.58 -24.38 0.92
N LEU A 66 1.90 -23.10 0.72
CA LEU A 66 1.01 -22.10 0.11
C LEU A 66 1.48 -21.83 -1.32
N LYS A 67 0.61 -22.07 -2.30
CA LYS A 67 0.92 -21.89 -3.72
C LYS A 67 0.19 -20.65 -4.25
N LEU A 68 0.96 -19.63 -4.61
CA LEU A 68 0.47 -18.37 -5.17
C LEU A 68 0.79 -18.29 -6.67
N LEU A 69 -0.11 -17.72 -7.43
CA LEU A 69 0.07 -17.50 -8.86
C LEU A 69 0.03 -16.00 -9.17
N TRP A 70 1.17 -15.49 -9.61
CA TRP A 70 1.35 -14.12 -10.10
C TRP A 70 1.71 -14.18 -11.57
N TRP A 71 0.74 -14.17 -12.48
CA TRP A 71 1.00 -14.32 -13.91
C TRP A 71 2.02 -13.29 -14.44
N GLN A 72 2.10 -12.12 -13.85
CA GLN A 72 3.23 -11.18 -13.96
C GLN A 72 4.26 -11.48 -12.87
N GLY A 73 5.13 -12.45 -13.08
CA GLY A 73 6.09 -12.88 -12.06
C GLY A 73 7.09 -11.80 -11.64
N ALA A 74 7.50 -11.82 -10.38
CA ALA A 74 8.50 -10.91 -9.85
C ALA A 74 9.84 -11.05 -10.58
N THR A 75 10.50 -9.95 -10.89
CA THR A 75 11.78 -9.91 -11.59
C THR A 75 12.94 -9.44 -10.72
N LEU A 76 12.63 -8.86 -9.56
CA LEU A 76 13.60 -8.47 -8.53
C LEU A 76 12.93 -8.53 -7.15
N LEU A 77 13.74 -8.55 -6.09
CA LEU A 77 13.28 -8.68 -4.72
C LEU A 77 13.76 -7.55 -3.80
N GLN A 78 14.36 -6.50 -4.35
CA GLN A 78 14.79 -5.34 -3.59
C GLN A 78 13.68 -4.27 -3.62
N PRO A 79 13.05 -3.95 -2.46
CA PRO A 79 11.83 -3.16 -2.43
C PRO A 79 11.99 -1.72 -2.94
N HIS A 80 13.17 -1.11 -2.77
CA HIS A 80 13.42 0.26 -3.23
C HIS A 80 13.66 0.38 -4.74
N PHE A 81 13.82 -0.76 -5.44
CA PHE A 81 13.93 -0.81 -6.90
C PHE A 81 12.66 -1.34 -7.57
N ALA A 82 11.71 -1.80 -6.78
CA ALA A 82 10.45 -2.36 -7.25
C ALA A 82 9.53 -1.26 -7.78
N SER A 83 9.48 -1.07 -9.10
CA SER A 83 8.58 -0.11 -9.75
C SER A 83 7.18 -0.67 -10.02
N GLY A 84 7.05 -1.99 -10.16
CA GLY A 84 5.79 -2.69 -10.42
C GLY A 84 5.27 -3.44 -9.20
N THR A 85 3.95 -3.55 -9.09
CA THR A 85 3.27 -4.27 -7.99
C THR A 85 3.77 -5.71 -7.83
N LYS A 86 4.05 -6.41 -8.94
CA LYS A 86 4.59 -7.77 -8.93
C LYS A 86 5.90 -7.89 -8.14
N ASP A 87 6.80 -6.91 -8.27
CA ASP A 87 8.09 -6.89 -7.57
C ASP A 87 7.93 -6.42 -6.12
N GLN A 88 7.01 -5.48 -5.87
CA GLN A 88 6.66 -5.04 -4.52
C GLN A 88 6.06 -6.18 -3.69
N GLU A 89 5.13 -6.95 -4.26
CA GLU A 89 4.51 -8.10 -3.60
C GLU A 89 5.51 -9.25 -3.40
N GLY A 90 6.40 -9.50 -4.37
CA GLY A 90 7.50 -10.46 -4.22
C GLY A 90 8.46 -10.08 -3.10
N SER A 91 8.84 -8.81 -3.00
CA SER A 91 9.70 -8.28 -1.94
C SER A 91 9.04 -8.38 -0.56
N ARG A 92 7.72 -8.13 -0.49
CA ARG A 92 6.93 -8.12 0.74
C ARG A 92 6.84 -9.46 1.45
N ILE A 93 7.11 -10.55 0.76
CA ILE A 93 7.19 -11.89 1.39
C ILE A 93 8.32 -11.94 2.43
N PHE A 94 9.38 -11.17 2.19
CA PHE A 94 10.60 -11.18 3.00
C PHE A 94 10.82 -9.91 3.81
N TYR A 95 10.57 -8.74 3.23
CA TYR A 95 10.79 -7.43 3.85
C TYR A 95 9.50 -6.86 4.43
N GLU A 96 9.63 -6.09 5.47
CA GLU A 96 8.51 -5.44 6.15
C GLU A 96 8.74 -3.94 6.35
N PRO A 97 7.67 -3.12 6.27
CA PRO A 97 7.69 -1.71 6.64
C PRO A 97 7.46 -1.52 8.15
N LEU A 98 7.58 -0.28 8.64
CA LEU A 98 7.18 0.04 10.02
C LEU A 98 5.67 -0.12 10.23
N ALA A 99 4.87 0.25 9.24
CA ALA A 99 3.41 0.13 9.26
C ALA A 99 2.86 -0.06 7.83
N ALA A 100 1.58 -0.41 7.73
CA ALA A 100 0.86 -0.54 6.46
C ALA A 100 -0.57 0.01 6.61
N TRP A 101 -1.25 0.20 5.48
CA TRP A 101 -2.66 0.54 5.45
C TRP A 101 -3.50 -0.72 5.32
N ASP A 102 -4.57 -0.82 6.11
CA ASP A 102 -5.61 -1.83 5.91
C ASP A 102 -6.59 -1.43 4.80
N ASN A 103 -7.54 -2.30 4.46
CA ASN A 103 -8.54 -2.05 3.42
C ASN A 103 -9.46 -0.86 3.70
N ASP A 104 -9.60 -0.48 4.96
CA ASP A 104 -10.39 0.67 5.38
C ASP A 104 -9.54 1.96 5.42
N GLY A 105 -8.25 1.87 5.08
CA GLY A 105 -7.28 2.95 5.10
C GLY A 105 -6.85 3.35 6.51
N ASN A 106 -6.92 2.45 7.49
CA ASN A 106 -6.32 2.67 8.79
C ASN A 106 -4.88 2.20 8.78
N MET A 107 -4.02 2.91 9.52
CA MET A 107 -2.63 2.50 9.67
C MET A 107 -2.54 1.38 10.72
N VAL A 108 -1.89 0.28 10.35
CA VAL A 108 -1.62 -0.87 11.21
C VAL A 108 -0.12 -1.07 11.37
N THR A 109 0.33 -1.33 12.59
CA THR A 109 1.77 -1.53 12.89
C THR A 109 2.27 -2.88 12.37
N ILE A 110 3.51 -2.89 11.87
CA ILE A 110 4.23 -4.11 11.48
C ILE A 110 5.53 -4.19 12.28
N LEU A 111 6.55 -3.40 11.96
CA LEU A 111 7.80 -3.31 12.74
C LEU A 111 7.76 -2.19 13.78
N ALA A 112 6.82 -1.25 13.68
CA ALA A 112 6.58 -0.26 14.72
C ALA A 112 5.83 -0.86 15.90
N ALA A 113 6.12 -0.39 17.11
CA ALA A 113 5.43 -0.78 18.34
C ALA A 113 4.05 -0.10 18.46
N GLU A 114 3.93 1.11 17.93
CA GLU A 114 2.70 1.90 17.92
C GLU A 114 2.65 2.82 16.71
N VAL A 115 1.44 3.25 16.31
CA VAL A 115 1.26 4.27 15.27
C VAL A 115 1.53 5.65 15.88
N PRO A 116 2.43 6.46 15.30
CA PRO A 116 2.65 7.83 15.76
C PRO A 116 1.37 8.67 15.69
N SER A 117 1.12 9.45 16.74
CA SER A 117 -0.02 10.36 16.82
C SER A 117 0.30 11.56 17.70
N LEU A 118 -0.55 12.60 17.63
CA LEU A 118 -0.47 13.73 18.57
C LEU A 118 -0.71 13.26 20.01
N ALA A 119 -1.59 12.27 20.19
CA ALA A 119 -1.98 11.79 21.52
C ALA A 119 -0.86 11.06 22.26
N ASN A 120 -0.02 10.28 21.56
CA ASN A 120 1.12 9.57 22.15
C ASN A 120 2.44 10.33 22.00
N GLY A 121 2.41 11.58 21.50
CA GLY A 121 3.59 12.40 21.27
C GLY A 121 4.46 11.94 20.10
N GLY A 122 4.03 10.94 19.34
CA GLY A 122 4.71 10.43 18.16
C GLY A 122 4.66 11.40 16.98
N VAL A 123 3.68 12.30 16.96
CA VAL A 123 3.61 13.44 16.03
C VAL A 123 3.76 14.72 16.84
N SER A 124 4.69 15.60 16.46
CA SER A 124 4.87 16.89 17.12
C SER A 124 3.68 17.83 16.87
N LYS A 125 3.44 18.78 17.78
CA LYS A 125 2.32 19.74 17.68
C LYS A 125 2.37 20.58 16.40
N ASP A 126 3.54 20.87 15.90
CA ASP A 126 3.76 21.61 14.65
C ASP A 126 3.70 20.72 13.39
N GLY A 127 3.50 19.41 13.56
CA GLY A 127 3.39 18.44 12.47
C GLY A 127 4.67 18.20 11.68
N LYS A 128 5.83 18.66 12.18
CA LYS A 128 7.11 18.56 11.46
C LYS A 128 7.99 17.40 11.91
N THR A 129 7.72 16.82 13.05
CA THR A 129 8.53 15.73 13.62
C THR A 129 7.65 14.51 13.88
N ILE A 130 8.08 13.38 13.36
CA ILE A 130 7.44 12.09 13.60
C ILE A 130 8.44 11.18 14.32
N THR A 131 8.03 10.63 15.44
CA THR A 131 8.84 9.70 16.23
C THR A 131 8.24 8.30 16.12
N TRP A 132 8.99 7.37 15.54
CA TRP A 132 8.64 5.97 15.46
C TRP A 132 9.33 5.18 16.58
N LYS A 133 8.56 4.44 17.35
CA LYS A 133 9.05 3.41 18.27
C LYS A 133 9.00 2.06 17.60
N LEU A 134 10.09 1.33 17.63
CA LEU A 134 10.25 0.05 16.98
C LEU A 134 9.92 -1.09 17.94
N LYS A 135 9.39 -2.20 17.41
CA LYS A 135 9.26 -3.44 18.17
C LYS A 135 10.63 -3.91 18.62
N LYS A 136 10.70 -4.39 19.86
CA LYS A 136 11.89 -5.05 20.43
C LYS A 136 11.87 -6.53 20.03
N ASN A 137 13.05 -7.15 20.03
CA ASN A 137 13.21 -8.59 19.76
C ASN A 137 12.84 -9.03 18.33
N VAL A 138 12.85 -8.12 17.37
CA VAL A 138 12.77 -8.46 15.95
C VAL A 138 14.15 -8.84 15.44
N GLN A 139 14.24 -9.90 14.66
CA GLN A 139 15.48 -10.39 14.07
C GLN A 139 15.34 -10.46 12.55
N TRP A 140 16.43 -10.14 11.86
CA TRP A 140 16.61 -10.47 10.46
C TRP A 140 16.66 -11.98 10.26
N HIS A 141 16.41 -12.47 9.06
CA HIS A 141 16.41 -13.92 8.75
C HIS A 141 17.72 -14.63 9.07
N ASP A 142 18.83 -13.89 9.11
CA ASP A 142 20.16 -14.39 9.49
C ASP A 142 20.44 -14.32 11.00
N GLY A 143 19.46 -13.90 11.79
CA GLY A 143 19.53 -13.86 13.26
C GLY A 143 20.09 -12.57 13.85
N LYS A 144 20.54 -11.59 13.01
CA LYS A 144 20.97 -10.29 13.51
C LYS A 144 19.77 -9.46 14.00
N PRO A 145 19.95 -8.60 15.03
CA PRO A 145 18.85 -7.79 15.54
C PRO A 145 18.47 -6.70 14.53
N PHE A 146 17.15 -6.46 14.38
CA PHE A 146 16.60 -5.29 13.72
C PHE A 146 16.63 -4.10 14.68
N THR A 147 17.16 -2.95 14.23
CA THR A 147 17.32 -1.76 15.05
C THR A 147 17.05 -0.47 14.27
N ALA A 148 17.09 0.65 15.00
CA ALA A 148 17.00 1.99 14.42
C ALA A 148 18.12 2.29 13.39
N ASP A 149 19.26 1.60 13.48
CA ASP A 149 20.34 1.77 12.49
C ASP A 149 19.90 1.31 11.09
N ASP A 150 19.09 0.26 11.00
CA ASP A 150 18.56 -0.23 9.73
C ASP A 150 17.54 0.76 9.11
N VAL A 151 16.72 1.38 9.95
CA VAL A 151 15.73 2.38 9.51
C VAL A 151 16.43 3.64 8.99
N VAL A 152 17.43 4.16 9.73
CA VAL A 152 18.24 5.32 9.32
C VAL A 152 19.01 4.99 8.04
N PHE A 153 19.58 3.80 7.95
CA PHE A 153 20.29 3.33 6.76
C PHE A 153 19.37 3.26 5.55
N THR A 154 18.18 2.67 5.70
CA THR A 154 17.19 2.56 4.63
C THR A 154 16.82 3.94 4.06
N ALA A 155 16.58 4.92 4.95
CA ALA A 155 16.27 6.27 4.52
C ALA A 155 17.43 6.92 3.74
N ALA A 156 18.65 6.81 4.23
CA ALA A 156 19.84 7.36 3.56
C ALA A 156 20.09 6.66 2.20
N TYR A 157 19.91 5.34 2.15
CA TYR A 157 20.05 4.55 0.93
C TYR A 157 19.03 4.95 -0.14
N ALA A 158 17.75 5.10 0.24
CA ALA A 158 16.69 5.47 -0.69
C ALA A 158 16.75 6.95 -1.12
N ALA A 159 17.24 7.83 -0.24
CA ALA A 159 17.38 9.26 -0.51
C ALA A 159 18.56 9.60 -1.43
N ASP A 160 19.58 8.75 -1.49
CA ASP A 160 20.78 8.98 -2.32
C ASP A 160 20.44 8.93 -3.81
N PRO A 161 20.60 10.03 -4.57
CA PRO A 161 20.33 10.05 -6.01
C PRO A 161 21.16 9.01 -6.78
N ALA A 162 22.37 8.71 -6.33
CA ALA A 162 23.25 7.73 -6.99
C ALA A 162 22.75 6.28 -6.84
N THR A 163 21.94 6.00 -5.82
CA THR A 163 21.22 4.71 -5.67
C THR A 163 20.15 4.53 -6.74
N SER A 164 19.58 5.63 -7.25
CA SER A 164 18.46 5.62 -8.22
C SER A 164 17.28 4.76 -7.74
N ALA A 165 16.94 4.89 -6.44
CA ALA A 165 15.82 4.17 -5.86
C ALA A 165 14.50 4.70 -6.40
N TYR A 166 13.58 3.80 -6.78
CA TYR A 166 12.22 4.15 -7.18
C TYR A 166 11.48 4.92 -6.07
N THR A 167 11.78 4.58 -4.81
CA THR A 167 11.18 5.19 -3.61
C THR A 167 11.82 6.50 -3.19
N ASN A 168 12.82 7.03 -3.93
CA ASN A 168 13.55 8.26 -3.60
C ASN A 168 12.62 9.43 -3.23
N GLY A 169 11.49 9.58 -3.95
CA GLY A 169 10.51 10.65 -3.71
C GLY A 169 10.00 10.73 -2.28
N SER A 170 9.89 9.60 -1.58
CA SER A 170 9.42 9.53 -0.19
C SER A 170 10.51 9.89 0.83
N TYR A 171 11.79 9.86 0.45
CA TYR A 171 12.91 9.99 1.39
C TYR A 171 13.81 11.21 1.19
N LYS A 172 13.86 11.78 -0.02
CA LYS A 172 14.81 12.85 -0.37
C LYS A 172 14.66 14.14 0.45
N ASP A 173 13.44 14.43 0.91
CA ASP A 173 13.12 15.70 1.59
C ASP A 173 12.93 15.54 3.12
N VAL A 174 13.33 14.40 3.67
CA VAL A 174 13.22 14.12 5.10
C VAL A 174 14.59 13.84 5.73
N LYS A 175 14.73 14.25 6.98
CA LYS A 175 15.91 13.92 7.79
C LYS A 175 15.52 12.85 8.80
N VAL A 176 16.19 11.71 8.73
CA VAL A 176 15.94 10.58 9.63
C VAL A 176 17.13 10.41 10.57
N THR A 177 16.86 10.41 11.87
CA THR A 177 17.89 10.31 12.91
C THR A 177 17.53 9.23 13.93
N LYS A 178 18.55 8.50 14.38
CA LYS A 178 18.45 7.57 15.49
C LYS A 178 18.38 8.35 16.80
N VAL A 179 17.41 8.05 17.64
CA VAL A 179 17.31 8.57 19.02
C VAL A 179 17.93 7.55 19.98
N ASP A 180 17.53 6.29 19.86
CA ASP A 180 18.11 5.14 20.55
C ASP A 180 18.00 3.89 19.66
N SER A 181 18.33 2.71 20.19
CA SER A 181 18.31 1.47 19.39
C SER A 181 16.93 1.08 18.83
N HIS A 182 15.85 1.62 19.40
CA HIS A 182 14.47 1.28 19.00
C HIS A 182 13.59 2.53 18.81
N THR A 183 14.20 3.69 18.62
CA THR A 183 13.48 4.94 18.38
C THR A 183 14.18 5.73 17.28
N VAL A 184 13.40 6.12 16.26
CA VAL A 184 13.85 6.99 15.19
C VAL A 184 12.99 8.24 15.11
N LYS A 185 13.61 9.35 14.71
CA LYS A 185 12.95 10.63 14.48
C LYS A 185 13.04 10.98 13.00
N VAL A 186 11.91 11.33 12.40
CA VAL A 186 11.78 11.83 11.03
C VAL A 186 11.41 13.30 11.10
N GLU A 187 12.21 14.17 10.49
CA GLU A 187 12.05 15.61 10.51
C GLU A 187 11.74 16.12 9.11
N TYR A 188 10.69 16.93 8.99
CA TYR A 188 10.23 17.58 7.77
C TYR A 188 10.51 19.09 7.85
N GLN A 189 10.86 19.68 6.72
CA GLN A 189 11.04 21.16 6.64
C GLN A 189 9.70 21.89 6.87
N LYS A 190 8.60 21.31 6.40
CA LYS A 190 7.23 21.81 6.55
C LYS A 190 6.31 20.68 7.03
N PRO A 191 5.21 21.00 7.72
CA PRO A 191 4.20 19.99 8.03
C PRO A 191 3.75 19.27 6.76
N SER A 192 3.70 17.94 6.79
CA SER A 192 3.27 17.13 5.65
C SER A 192 2.07 16.27 6.02
N PRO A 193 0.95 16.33 5.27
CA PRO A 193 -0.13 15.38 5.45
C PRO A 193 0.29 13.95 5.04
N PHE A 194 1.37 13.82 4.26
CA PHE A 194 1.95 12.55 3.80
C PHE A 194 3.13 12.09 4.66
N TRP A 195 3.14 12.47 5.94
CA TRP A 195 4.24 12.16 6.86
C TRP A 195 4.51 10.66 7.03
N ALA A 196 3.56 9.82 6.67
CA ALA A 196 3.69 8.38 6.74
C ALA A 196 4.35 7.74 5.50
N ASP A 197 4.47 8.45 4.37
CA ASP A 197 5.03 7.89 3.13
C ASP A 197 6.38 7.21 3.33
N PRO A 198 7.34 7.78 4.04
CA PRO A 198 8.51 7.03 4.47
C PRO A 198 8.08 5.96 5.48
N PHE A 199 8.55 4.74 5.30
CA PHE A 199 8.39 3.61 6.22
C PHE A 199 7.00 2.97 6.31
N VAL A 200 6.07 3.32 5.43
CA VAL A 200 4.73 2.72 5.39
C VAL A 200 4.48 2.03 4.04
N SER A 201 3.87 0.85 4.08
CA SER A 201 3.53 0.04 2.91
C SER A 201 4.73 -0.30 2.01
N ALA A 202 4.51 -0.42 0.70
CA ALA A 202 5.54 -0.87 -0.25
C ALA A 202 6.77 0.05 -0.32
N ALA A 203 6.58 1.36 -0.25
CA ALA A 203 7.69 2.33 -0.25
C ALA A 203 8.50 2.32 1.06
N GLY A 204 7.90 1.80 2.13
CA GLY A 204 8.44 1.87 3.49
C GLY A 204 9.18 0.64 3.97
N MET A 205 9.40 -0.37 3.15
CA MET A 205 10.07 -1.62 3.55
C MET A 205 11.52 -1.34 3.99
N ILE A 206 11.90 -1.89 5.13
CA ILE A 206 13.23 -1.70 5.69
C ILE A 206 14.19 -2.76 5.15
N ILE A 207 15.40 -2.34 4.81
CA ILE A 207 16.48 -3.23 4.35
C ILE A 207 17.59 -3.34 5.39
N PRO A 208 18.25 -4.50 5.53
CA PRO A 208 19.29 -4.71 6.53
C PRO A 208 20.57 -3.95 6.18
N LYS A 209 20.97 -3.04 7.05
CA LYS A 209 22.20 -2.26 6.90
C LYS A 209 23.40 -3.15 6.61
N HIS A 210 23.58 -4.21 7.37
CA HIS A 210 24.75 -5.08 7.28
C HIS A 210 24.88 -5.87 5.96
N ILE A 211 23.80 -5.96 5.17
CA ILE A 211 23.82 -6.57 3.82
C ILE A 211 24.12 -5.50 2.76
N PHE A 212 23.59 -4.30 2.93
CA PHE A 212 23.61 -3.27 1.88
C PHE A 212 24.63 -2.16 2.11
N GLU A 213 25.29 -2.04 3.27
CA GLU A 213 26.16 -0.90 3.60
C GLU A 213 27.38 -0.76 2.69
N ASN A 214 27.87 -1.88 2.12
CA ASN A 214 28.96 -1.88 1.15
C ASN A 214 28.48 -1.67 -0.31
N TYR A 215 27.18 -1.57 -0.53
CA TYR A 215 26.54 -1.46 -1.84
C TYR A 215 25.68 -0.19 -1.89
N LYS A 216 26.29 0.98 -1.74
CA LYS A 216 25.60 2.29 -1.78
C LYS A 216 25.82 3.01 -3.10
N GLY A 217 24.94 3.94 -3.42
CA GLY A 217 25.05 4.74 -4.62
C GLY A 217 25.04 3.86 -5.89
N ALA A 218 25.99 4.10 -6.80
CA ALA A 218 26.08 3.36 -8.05
C ALA A 218 26.28 1.85 -7.87
N ALA A 219 26.94 1.42 -6.77
CA ALA A 219 27.13 -0.02 -6.47
C ALA A 219 25.86 -0.71 -5.94
N SER A 220 24.78 0.01 -5.73
CA SER A 220 23.53 -0.53 -5.17
C SER A 220 22.89 -1.65 -5.99
N ARG A 221 23.15 -1.64 -7.31
CA ARG A 221 22.62 -2.65 -8.23
C ARG A 221 23.36 -3.99 -8.12
N ASP A 222 24.56 -4.01 -7.59
CA ASP A 222 25.41 -5.21 -7.47
C ASP A 222 25.19 -5.95 -6.14
N ALA A 223 24.34 -5.42 -5.25
CA ALA A 223 24.09 -6.04 -3.96
C ALA A 223 23.45 -7.43 -4.09
N PRO A 224 24.07 -8.49 -3.50
CA PRO A 224 23.49 -9.84 -3.52
C PRO A 224 22.07 -9.90 -2.94
N GLY A 225 21.76 -9.02 -1.98
CA GLY A 225 20.43 -8.88 -1.38
C GLY A 225 19.32 -8.48 -2.35
N ASN A 226 19.65 -7.99 -3.55
CA ASN A 226 18.66 -7.64 -4.58
C ASN A 226 17.92 -8.89 -5.13
N LEU A 227 18.56 -10.05 -5.11
CA LEU A 227 18.00 -11.32 -5.59
C LEU A 227 17.91 -12.39 -4.50
N LYS A 228 18.60 -12.19 -3.36
CA LYS A 228 18.63 -13.11 -2.23
C LYS A 228 18.28 -12.35 -0.95
N PRO A 229 17.00 -12.05 -0.72
CA PRO A 229 16.56 -11.18 0.37
C PRO A 229 16.85 -11.78 1.75
N VAL A 230 17.34 -10.94 2.65
CA VAL A 230 17.40 -11.17 4.09
C VAL A 230 16.48 -10.15 4.73
N GLY A 231 15.29 -10.56 5.11
CA GLY A 231 14.24 -9.68 5.65
C GLY A 231 13.92 -10.00 7.11
N THR A 232 12.87 -9.38 7.62
CA THR A 232 12.27 -9.65 8.94
C THR A 232 10.98 -10.46 8.83
N GLY A 233 10.50 -10.67 7.61
CA GLY A 233 9.18 -11.17 7.26
C GLY A 233 8.90 -12.63 7.65
N PRO A 234 7.66 -13.09 7.38
CA PRO A 234 7.18 -14.41 7.80
C PRO A 234 7.85 -15.58 7.12
N TYR A 235 8.50 -15.39 5.98
CA TYR A 235 9.19 -16.43 5.23
C TYR A 235 10.65 -16.08 4.98
N LYS A 236 11.54 -17.08 5.09
CA LYS A 236 12.94 -16.99 4.72
C LYS A 236 13.13 -17.43 3.27
N PHE A 237 13.94 -16.68 2.54
CA PHE A 237 14.28 -16.96 1.16
C PHE A 237 14.92 -18.34 0.97
N THR A 238 14.53 -19.06 -0.09
CA THR A 238 15.15 -20.33 -0.49
C THR A 238 15.55 -20.34 -1.95
N ASP A 239 14.71 -19.82 -2.86
CA ASP A 239 14.99 -19.84 -4.29
C ASP A 239 14.28 -18.70 -5.02
N PHE A 240 14.92 -18.20 -6.10
CA PHE A 240 14.33 -17.18 -6.96
C PHE A 240 14.83 -17.31 -8.39
N LYS A 241 13.90 -17.44 -9.29
CA LYS A 241 14.12 -17.37 -10.73
C LYS A 241 13.29 -16.21 -11.29
N PRO A 242 13.93 -15.09 -11.65
CA PRO A 242 13.22 -13.88 -12.08
C PRO A 242 12.20 -14.14 -13.18
N GLY A 243 10.98 -13.62 -12.98
CA GLY A 243 9.85 -13.78 -13.88
C GLY A 243 9.14 -15.14 -13.82
N ASP A 244 9.73 -16.14 -13.17
CA ASP A 244 9.22 -17.50 -13.14
C ASP A 244 8.76 -17.95 -11.75
N MET A 245 9.66 -17.90 -10.76
CA MET A 245 9.34 -18.52 -9.46
C MET A 245 10.10 -17.87 -8.30
N LEU A 246 9.42 -17.80 -7.18
CA LEU A 246 9.94 -17.36 -5.91
C LEU A 246 9.53 -18.33 -4.82
N ARG A 247 10.46 -18.75 -3.95
CA ARG A 247 10.20 -19.68 -2.85
C ARG A 247 10.73 -19.19 -1.52
N GLY A 248 10.02 -19.57 -0.47
CA GLY A 248 10.44 -19.34 0.91
C GLY A 248 9.93 -20.42 1.85
N VAL A 249 10.63 -20.59 2.96
CA VAL A 249 10.23 -21.46 4.05
C VAL A 249 9.88 -20.62 5.27
N ILE A 250 9.08 -21.20 6.15
CA ILE A 250 8.62 -20.54 7.38
C ILE A 250 9.78 -19.93 8.18
N ASN A 251 9.61 -18.69 8.60
CA ASN A 251 10.47 -18.07 9.61
C ASN A 251 9.97 -18.45 11.00
N THR A 252 10.61 -19.42 11.62
CA THR A 252 10.25 -19.88 12.96
C THR A 252 10.45 -18.82 14.05
N ASN A 253 11.30 -17.81 13.78
CA ASN A 253 11.58 -16.68 14.67
C ASN A 253 10.79 -15.41 14.29
N TYR A 254 9.74 -15.55 13.50
CA TYR A 254 8.92 -14.39 13.10
C TYR A 254 8.33 -13.69 14.32
N HIS A 255 8.39 -12.38 14.35
CA HIS A 255 8.04 -11.55 15.53
C HIS A 255 6.55 -11.53 15.87
N GLU A 256 5.65 -11.94 14.94
CA GLU A 256 4.23 -12.05 15.21
C GLU A 256 3.90 -13.44 15.77
N ALA A 257 3.21 -13.46 16.91
CA ALA A 257 2.82 -14.70 17.57
C ALA A 257 1.91 -15.57 16.69
N ASN A 258 2.18 -16.87 16.64
CA ASN A 258 1.39 -17.86 15.90
C ASN A 258 1.31 -17.61 14.37
N ARG A 259 2.25 -16.85 13.80
CA ARG A 259 2.36 -16.58 12.36
C ARG A 259 3.74 -16.97 11.84
N PRO A 260 3.86 -17.30 10.53
CA PRO A 260 2.77 -17.59 9.61
C PRO A 260 2.15 -18.99 9.87
N TYR A 261 1.00 -19.28 9.26
CA TYR A 261 0.34 -20.58 9.36
C TYR A 261 0.92 -21.61 8.39
N PHE A 262 1.21 -21.22 7.15
CA PHE A 262 1.78 -22.12 6.13
C PHE A 262 3.28 -22.34 6.37
N ASP A 263 3.75 -23.56 6.06
CA ASP A 263 5.14 -23.98 6.30
C ASP A 263 6.10 -23.50 5.21
N SER A 264 5.60 -23.28 4.02
CA SER A 264 6.35 -22.73 2.88
C SER A 264 5.45 -21.93 1.98
N ILE A 265 6.07 -21.09 1.16
CA ILE A 265 5.42 -20.29 0.13
C ILE A 265 6.10 -20.51 -1.21
N GLU A 266 5.32 -20.71 -2.24
CA GLU A 266 5.74 -20.66 -3.62
C GLU A 266 4.90 -19.62 -4.36
N MET A 267 5.55 -18.64 -4.99
CA MET A 267 4.91 -17.69 -5.88
C MET A 267 5.39 -17.97 -7.30
N LYS A 268 4.51 -18.53 -8.11
CA LYS A 268 4.78 -18.86 -9.52
C LYS A 268 4.45 -17.68 -10.42
N GLY A 269 5.34 -17.38 -11.34
CA GLY A 269 5.14 -16.42 -12.42
C GLY A 269 4.83 -17.07 -13.77
N GLY A 270 4.53 -16.23 -14.74
CA GLY A 270 4.28 -16.64 -16.13
C GLY A 270 2.82 -17.01 -16.44
N GLY A 271 2.55 -17.22 -17.71
CA GLY A 271 1.21 -17.45 -18.22
C GLY A 271 0.43 -16.16 -18.48
N ASP A 272 -0.87 -16.23 -18.33
CA ASP A 272 -1.81 -15.13 -18.51
C ASP A 272 -2.90 -15.14 -17.42
N ALA A 273 -3.70 -14.06 -17.36
CA ALA A 273 -4.73 -13.91 -16.34
C ALA A 273 -5.83 -14.99 -16.41
N VAL A 274 -6.21 -15.45 -17.63
CA VAL A 274 -7.24 -16.48 -17.84
C VAL A 274 -6.75 -17.84 -17.35
N SER A 275 -5.51 -18.20 -17.68
CA SER A 275 -4.87 -19.43 -17.18
C SER A 275 -4.75 -19.43 -15.67
N ALA A 276 -4.40 -18.28 -15.07
CA ALA A 276 -4.31 -18.12 -13.63
C ALA A 276 -5.69 -18.26 -12.96
N ALA A 277 -6.73 -17.65 -13.52
CA ALA A 277 -8.10 -17.80 -13.03
C ALA A 277 -8.56 -19.27 -13.07
N ARG A 278 -8.27 -19.98 -14.16
CA ARG A 278 -8.59 -21.42 -14.29
C ARG A 278 -7.87 -22.26 -13.25
N ALA A 279 -6.58 -22.01 -13.01
CA ALA A 279 -5.76 -22.77 -12.07
C ALA A 279 -6.29 -22.68 -10.62
N VAL A 280 -6.91 -21.58 -10.24
CA VAL A 280 -7.47 -21.38 -8.89
C VAL A 280 -8.95 -21.77 -8.83
N LEU A 281 -9.76 -21.27 -9.77
CA LEU A 281 -11.24 -21.39 -9.69
C LEU A 281 -11.74 -22.75 -10.16
N GLN A 282 -11.10 -23.35 -11.19
CA GLN A 282 -11.59 -24.55 -11.84
C GLN A 282 -10.80 -25.81 -11.45
N THR A 283 -9.45 -25.76 -11.45
CA THR A 283 -8.63 -26.95 -11.20
C THR A 283 -8.17 -27.07 -9.74
N GLY A 284 -8.02 -25.95 -9.03
CA GLY A 284 -7.51 -25.94 -7.65
C GLY A 284 -6.00 -26.28 -7.55
N GLU A 285 -5.24 -26.05 -8.62
CA GLU A 285 -3.80 -26.30 -8.67
C GLU A 285 -3.02 -25.32 -7.79
N TYR A 286 -3.54 -24.06 -7.68
CA TYR A 286 -3.00 -23.00 -6.85
C TYR A 286 -4.05 -22.53 -5.84
N ASP A 287 -3.58 -22.03 -4.70
CA ASP A 287 -4.42 -21.58 -3.58
C ASP A 287 -4.91 -20.14 -3.77
N TYR A 288 -4.16 -19.32 -4.51
CA TYR A 288 -4.47 -17.92 -4.75
C TYR A 288 -3.87 -17.44 -6.07
N ALA A 289 -4.61 -16.62 -6.79
CA ALA A 289 -4.10 -15.89 -7.95
C ALA A 289 -4.39 -14.40 -7.80
N TRP A 290 -3.39 -13.57 -8.12
CA TRP A 290 -3.47 -12.12 -8.03
C TRP A 290 -3.79 -11.49 -9.38
N ASN A 291 -4.56 -10.36 -9.33
CA ASN A 291 -4.79 -9.48 -10.46
C ASN A 291 -5.39 -10.20 -11.67
N LEU A 292 -6.50 -10.88 -11.45
CA LEU A 292 -7.22 -11.58 -12.52
C LEU A 292 -7.95 -10.57 -13.41
N GLN A 293 -7.23 -10.00 -14.37
CA GLN A 293 -7.77 -9.15 -15.43
C GLN A 293 -8.48 -10.00 -16.49
N VAL A 294 -9.66 -10.49 -16.10
CA VAL A 294 -10.49 -11.42 -16.88
C VAL A 294 -11.91 -10.88 -16.86
N GLU A 295 -12.61 -11.01 -17.99
CA GLU A 295 -14.01 -10.61 -18.08
C GLU A 295 -14.85 -11.33 -17.02
N ASP A 296 -15.78 -10.61 -16.40
CA ASP A 296 -16.56 -11.12 -15.27
C ASP A 296 -17.41 -12.35 -15.64
N GLU A 297 -17.96 -12.40 -16.84
CA GLU A 297 -18.70 -13.57 -17.34
C GLU A 297 -17.84 -14.84 -17.33
N LEU A 298 -16.57 -14.73 -17.74
CA LEU A 298 -15.63 -15.84 -17.69
C LEU A 298 -15.27 -16.23 -16.27
N LEU A 299 -15.07 -15.27 -15.36
CA LEU A 299 -14.83 -15.53 -13.94
C LEU A 299 -16.00 -16.31 -13.31
N LEU A 300 -17.24 -15.87 -13.56
CA LEU A 300 -18.46 -16.55 -13.09
C LEU A 300 -18.54 -18.01 -13.60
N ARG A 301 -18.19 -18.23 -14.87
CA ARG A 301 -18.17 -19.59 -15.44
C ARG A 301 -17.08 -20.47 -14.80
N LEU A 302 -15.89 -19.93 -14.54
CA LEU A 302 -14.80 -20.66 -13.89
C LEU A 302 -15.09 -20.98 -12.42
N GLU A 303 -15.82 -20.11 -11.72
CA GLU A 303 -16.29 -20.34 -10.34
C GLU A 303 -17.20 -21.55 -10.22
N GLN A 304 -17.95 -21.93 -11.29
CA GLN A 304 -18.77 -23.14 -11.31
C GLN A 304 -17.94 -24.42 -11.16
N GLY A 305 -16.62 -24.37 -11.37
CA GLY A 305 -15.70 -25.46 -11.06
C GLY A 305 -15.59 -25.79 -9.57
N GLY A 306 -16.04 -24.90 -8.67
CA GLY A 306 -16.21 -25.14 -7.24
C GLY A 306 -14.90 -25.30 -6.46
N LYS A 307 -13.73 -24.96 -7.03
CA LYS A 307 -12.42 -25.05 -6.37
C LYS A 307 -12.02 -23.77 -5.66
N GLY A 308 -12.54 -22.65 -6.10
CA GLY A 308 -12.26 -21.33 -5.55
C GLY A 308 -13.40 -20.35 -5.78
N LYS A 309 -13.21 -19.12 -5.32
CA LYS A 309 -14.14 -18.00 -5.56
C LYS A 309 -13.36 -16.74 -5.85
N THR A 310 -13.94 -15.84 -6.65
CA THR A 310 -13.41 -14.51 -6.90
C THR A 310 -13.66 -13.62 -5.69
N THR A 311 -12.62 -12.97 -5.20
CA THR A 311 -12.73 -11.91 -4.18
C THR A 311 -12.46 -10.57 -4.87
N ILE A 312 -13.43 -9.67 -4.83
CA ILE A 312 -13.34 -8.34 -5.43
C ILE A 312 -13.17 -7.32 -4.33
N THR A 313 -12.03 -6.64 -4.33
CA THR A 313 -11.74 -5.56 -3.38
C THR A 313 -11.63 -4.25 -4.15
N PRO A 314 -12.42 -3.23 -3.79
CA PRO A 314 -12.30 -1.91 -4.41
C PRO A 314 -10.89 -1.36 -4.27
N GLY A 315 -10.27 -1.00 -5.38
CA GLY A 315 -8.93 -0.41 -5.44
C GLY A 315 -8.97 1.10 -5.67
N GLY A 316 -7.81 1.73 -5.55
CA GLY A 316 -7.62 3.15 -5.90
C GLY A 316 -7.30 3.38 -7.38
N ASN A 317 -7.13 2.30 -8.16
CA ASN A 317 -6.82 2.41 -9.58
C ASN A 317 -8.04 2.90 -10.36
N ILE A 318 -7.80 3.80 -11.30
CA ILE A 318 -8.81 4.31 -12.22
C ILE A 318 -8.36 4.11 -13.66
N GLU A 319 -9.30 3.81 -14.52
CA GLU A 319 -9.11 3.87 -15.96
C GLU A 319 -9.72 5.17 -16.49
N PHE A 320 -8.99 5.86 -17.31
CA PHE A 320 -9.41 7.18 -17.81
C PHE A 320 -8.81 7.50 -19.16
N ILE A 321 -9.45 8.40 -19.89
CA ILE A 321 -8.91 8.97 -21.13
C ILE A 321 -8.25 10.30 -20.79
N GLN A 322 -6.93 10.38 -20.99
CA GLN A 322 -6.17 11.61 -20.78
C GLN A 322 -6.09 12.40 -22.07
N LEU A 323 -6.52 13.66 -22.03
CA LEU A 323 -6.47 14.58 -23.16
C LEU A 323 -5.24 15.47 -23.05
N ASN A 324 -4.32 15.36 -24.01
CA ASN A 324 -3.15 16.26 -24.09
C ASN A 324 -3.57 17.58 -24.75
N MET A 325 -3.49 18.67 -24.01
CA MET A 325 -3.83 20.02 -24.50
C MET A 325 -2.66 20.76 -25.15
N ALA A 326 -1.47 20.15 -25.20
CA ALA A 326 -0.34 20.68 -25.94
C ALA A 326 -0.40 20.22 -27.41
N ASP A 327 0.03 21.07 -28.33
CA ASP A 327 0.06 20.75 -29.78
C ASP A 327 1.21 19.76 -30.07
N PRO A 328 0.91 18.54 -30.56
CA PRO A 328 1.93 17.55 -30.87
C PRO A 328 2.69 17.83 -32.17
N TRP A 329 2.21 18.77 -32.98
CA TRP A 329 2.80 19.07 -34.30
C TRP A 329 3.69 20.33 -34.28
N THR A 330 3.40 21.29 -33.37
CA THR A 330 4.20 22.49 -33.21
C THR A 330 5.40 22.26 -32.33
N GLU A 331 6.60 22.52 -32.86
CA GLU A 331 7.85 22.46 -32.13
C GLU A 331 8.14 23.82 -31.47
N ILE A 332 8.42 23.80 -30.15
CA ILE A 332 8.83 24.96 -29.35
C ILE A 332 10.10 24.57 -28.59
N GLU A 333 11.14 25.39 -28.72
CA GLU A 333 12.43 25.13 -28.03
C GLU A 333 13.02 23.75 -28.37
N GLY A 334 12.75 23.19 -29.55
CA GLY A 334 13.21 21.86 -30.00
C GLY A 334 12.35 20.71 -29.50
N GLU A 335 11.24 20.97 -28.78
CA GLU A 335 10.36 19.94 -28.23
C GLU A 335 8.95 20.02 -28.84
N ARG A 336 8.40 18.84 -29.18
CA ARG A 336 6.98 18.70 -29.55
C ARG A 336 6.12 18.51 -28.32
N ALA A 337 4.82 18.81 -28.44
CA ALA A 337 3.89 18.79 -27.33
C ALA A 337 4.36 19.62 -26.12
N HIS A 338 5.10 20.69 -26.39
CA HIS A 338 5.62 21.58 -25.36
C HIS A 338 4.47 22.27 -24.61
N PRO A 339 4.54 22.44 -23.26
CA PRO A 339 3.45 23.02 -22.46
C PRO A 339 3.03 24.44 -22.85
N LYS A 340 3.90 25.21 -23.53
CA LYS A 340 3.59 26.55 -24.08
C LYS A 340 2.76 26.50 -25.35
N SER A 341 2.65 25.34 -26.03
CA SER A 341 1.80 25.18 -27.21
C SER A 341 0.36 24.88 -26.79
N LYS A 342 -0.59 25.14 -27.71
CA LYS A 342 -2.01 24.84 -27.50
C LYS A 342 -2.49 23.92 -28.60
N HIS A 343 -3.04 22.79 -28.19
CA HIS A 343 -3.66 21.84 -29.13
C HIS A 343 -4.82 22.55 -29.88
N PRO A 344 -4.86 22.50 -31.21
CA PRO A 344 -5.85 23.30 -32.00
C PRO A 344 -7.30 22.94 -31.74
N ILE A 345 -7.56 21.68 -31.26
CA ILE A 345 -8.91 21.18 -31.01
C ILE A 345 -9.13 20.97 -29.50
N LEU A 346 -8.23 20.23 -28.82
CA LEU A 346 -8.43 19.88 -27.42
C LEU A 346 -8.25 21.05 -26.43
N SER A 347 -7.73 22.20 -26.87
CA SER A 347 -7.70 23.42 -26.07
C SER A 347 -9.10 24.01 -25.86
N GLU A 348 -10.04 23.69 -26.73
CA GLU A 348 -11.43 24.16 -26.62
C GLU A 348 -12.16 23.33 -25.53
N MET A 349 -12.73 24.04 -24.54
CA MET A 349 -13.43 23.41 -23.43
C MET A 349 -14.66 22.64 -23.92
N ALA A 350 -15.42 23.18 -24.85
CA ALA A 350 -16.62 22.53 -25.39
C ALA A 350 -16.30 21.17 -26.04
N VAL A 351 -15.14 21.05 -26.70
CA VAL A 351 -14.71 19.78 -27.29
C VAL A 351 -14.40 18.74 -26.20
N ARG A 352 -13.71 19.13 -25.13
CA ARG A 352 -13.41 18.23 -24.02
C ARG A 352 -14.67 17.78 -23.28
N GLN A 353 -15.63 18.69 -23.10
CA GLN A 353 -16.96 18.37 -22.55
C GLN A 353 -17.70 17.39 -23.43
N ALA A 354 -17.74 17.63 -24.75
CA ALA A 354 -18.36 16.71 -25.70
C ALA A 354 -17.73 15.30 -25.65
N ILE A 355 -16.40 15.22 -25.61
CA ILE A 355 -15.70 13.93 -25.45
C ILE A 355 -16.11 13.24 -24.14
N SER A 356 -16.18 14.00 -23.03
CA SER A 356 -16.58 13.45 -21.74
C SER A 356 -18.01 12.89 -21.73
N LEU A 357 -18.94 13.55 -22.45
CA LEU A 357 -20.35 13.12 -22.57
C LEU A 357 -20.51 11.90 -23.49
N VAL A 358 -19.66 11.74 -24.50
CA VAL A 358 -19.70 10.59 -25.42
C VAL A 358 -19.21 9.29 -24.76
N VAL A 359 -18.35 9.37 -23.73
CA VAL A 359 -17.83 8.20 -23.06
C VAL A 359 -18.92 7.51 -22.22
N ASP A 360 -19.40 6.36 -22.70
CA ASP A 360 -20.38 5.52 -21.99
C ASP A 360 -19.68 4.70 -20.90
N ARG A 361 -19.52 5.30 -19.72
CA ARG A 361 -18.87 4.67 -18.55
C ARG A 361 -19.65 3.48 -18.02
N ASP A 362 -20.97 3.57 -18.04
CA ASP A 362 -21.86 2.50 -17.57
C ASP A 362 -21.81 1.31 -18.52
N GLY A 363 -21.74 1.55 -19.82
CA GLY A 363 -21.55 0.51 -20.83
C GLY A 363 -20.21 -0.21 -20.66
N VAL A 364 -19.13 0.53 -20.48
CA VAL A 364 -17.79 -0.05 -20.20
C VAL A 364 -17.83 -0.88 -18.92
N GLN A 365 -18.38 -0.34 -17.82
CA GLN A 365 -18.53 -1.08 -16.57
C GLN A 365 -19.34 -2.36 -16.78
N LYS A 366 -20.49 -2.26 -17.42
CA LYS A 366 -21.42 -3.39 -17.57
C LYS A 366 -20.88 -4.52 -18.46
N TYR A 367 -20.30 -4.15 -19.62
CA TYR A 367 -19.97 -5.14 -20.66
C TYR A 367 -18.50 -5.59 -20.64
N ILE A 368 -17.61 -4.83 -20.02
CA ILE A 368 -16.17 -5.18 -19.94
C ILE A 368 -15.81 -5.65 -18.53
N TYR A 369 -16.16 -4.87 -17.50
CA TYR A 369 -15.71 -5.14 -16.13
C TYR A 369 -16.73 -5.92 -15.29
N GLY A 370 -18.03 -5.84 -15.58
CA GLY A 370 -19.07 -6.49 -14.77
C GLY A 370 -18.98 -6.06 -13.31
N ARG A 371 -18.99 -7.04 -12.37
CA ARG A 371 -18.85 -6.79 -10.91
C ARG A 371 -17.44 -6.34 -10.49
N THR A 372 -16.42 -6.41 -11.35
CA THR A 372 -15.05 -6.06 -11.02
C THR A 372 -14.73 -4.57 -11.21
N GLY A 373 -15.63 -3.82 -11.84
CA GLY A 373 -15.50 -2.39 -12.10
C GLY A 373 -16.64 -1.57 -11.50
N ILE A 374 -16.39 -0.31 -11.30
CA ILE A 374 -17.38 0.68 -10.85
C ILE A 374 -17.24 1.92 -11.73
N ALA A 375 -18.34 2.32 -12.40
CA ALA A 375 -18.39 3.60 -13.10
C ALA A 375 -18.30 4.73 -12.08
N THR A 376 -17.42 5.70 -12.31
CA THR A 376 -17.18 6.79 -11.37
C THR A 376 -16.92 8.12 -12.08
N SER A 377 -17.32 9.21 -11.45
CA SER A 377 -16.95 10.58 -11.82
C SER A 377 -15.80 11.11 -10.94
N ASN A 378 -15.29 10.30 -10.04
CA ASN A 378 -14.26 10.72 -9.08
C ASN A 378 -12.89 10.17 -9.45
N PHE A 379 -11.88 11.03 -9.34
CA PHE A 379 -10.49 10.61 -9.42
C PHE A 379 -10.09 9.79 -8.17
N LEU A 380 -10.56 10.21 -6.98
CA LEU A 380 -10.43 9.45 -5.74
C LEU A 380 -11.67 8.58 -5.57
N ASN A 381 -11.56 7.28 -5.77
CA ASN A 381 -12.65 6.32 -5.72
C ASN A 381 -12.54 5.30 -4.56
N ASN A 382 -11.42 5.29 -3.87
CA ASN A 382 -11.18 4.44 -2.71
C ASN A 382 -10.11 5.07 -1.79
N PRO A 383 -10.17 4.93 -0.43
CA PRO A 383 -11.32 4.43 0.36
C PRO A 383 -12.58 5.27 0.21
N GLN A 384 -13.75 4.66 0.36
CA GLN A 384 -15.06 5.31 0.14
C GLN A 384 -15.28 6.59 0.97
N ARG A 385 -14.62 6.71 2.12
CA ARG A 385 -14.67 7.91 2.97
C ARG A 385 -14.09 9.17 2.31
N PHE A 386 -13.26 9.02 1.28
CA PHE A 386 -12.65 10.14 0.53
C PHE A 386 -13.32 10.41 -0.80
N VAL A 387 -14.29 9.57 -1.20
CA VAL A 387 -15.03 9.75 -2.46
C VAL A 387 -15.97 10.93 -2.35
N SER A 388 -15.83 11.89 -3.27
CA SER A 388 -16.75 13.04 -3.35
C SER A 388 -18.13 12.59 -3.78
N LYS A 389 -19.16 13.00 -3.03
CA LYS A 389 -20.57 12.78 -3.39
C LYS A 389 -21.10 13.87 -4.30
N ASN A 390 -20.35 14.96 -4.48
CA ASN A 390 -20.77 16.15 -5.20
C ASN A 390 -20.16 16.23 -6.60
N THR A 391 -19.18 15.37 -6.93
CA THR A 391 -18.56 15.35 -8.26
C THR A 391 -19.41 14.50 -9.19
N LYS A 392 -19.93 15.13 -10.23
CA LYS A 392 -20.70 14.49 -11.29
C LYS A 392 -20.19 15.00 -12.63
N PHE A 393 -20.18 14.14 -13.64
CA PHE A 393 -20.08 14.53 -15.04
C PHE A 393 -21.51 14.70 -15.57
N GLU A 394 -21.86 15.93 -15.85
CA GLU A 394 -23.13 16.30 -16.49
C GLU A 394 -22.85 16.86 -17.89
#